data_7ad651977027062a78bb274e429f4273
#
_entry.id   7ad651977027062a78bb274e429f4273
#
_cell.length_a   1.000
_cell.length_b   1.000
_cell.length_c   1.000
_cell.angle_alpha   90.00
_cell.angle_beta   90.00
_cell.angle_gamma   90.00
#
_symmetry.space_group_name_H-M   'P 1'
#
loop_
_entity.id
_entity.type
_entity.pdbx_description
1 polymer ?
#
loop_
_entity_poly.entity_id
_entity_poly.type
_entity_poly.pdbx_seq_one_letter_code
_entity_poly.pdbx_strand_id
1 'polypeptide(L)'
;MAIEINNEVVHTPPLPSATVMLLRDAPEGLQVLLMRRHAASGVLGGVHVFPGGKLDPDDLAHPSPDVPAALLTALAEPALDAATAAALYLAAVRETWEECGLRLDVASLWPWSRWITPRQPSVTNKRFDTRFFVAA
;
A
#
# COMPACT_ATOMS: atom_id res chain seq x y z
N MET A 1 24.12 -5.17 -2.32
CA MET A 1 23.64 -3.77 -2.22
C MET A 1 23.77 -3.34 -0.77
N ALA A 2 24.49 -2.28 -0.52
CA ALA A 2 24.55 -1.69 0.81
C ALA A 2 23.35 -0.74 0.98
N ILE A 3 22.60 -0.89 2.06
CA ILE A 3 21.55 0.02 2.45
C ILE A 3 22.15 0.99 3.46
N GLU A 4 22.23 2.27 3.11
CA GLU A 4 22.62 3.30 4.06
C GLU A 4 21.46 3.57 5.02
N ILE A 5 21.72 3.42 6.29
CA ILE A 5 20.75 3.69 7.36
C ILE A 5 21.03 5.08 7.91
N ASN A 6 20.05 5.96 7.82
CA ASN A 6 20.08 7.25 8.49
C ASN A 6 19.64 7.10 9.95
N ASN A 7 20.50 7.51 10.87
CA ASN A 7 20.22 7.48 12.31
C ASN A 7 19.62 8.78 12.84
N GLU A 8 19.39 9.76 11.98
CA GLU A 8 18.71 10.99 12.37
C GLU A 8 17.19 10.77 12.48
N VAL A 9 16.56 11.51 13.38
CA VAL A 9 15.11 11.46 13.56
C VAL A 9 14.41 12.17 12.41
N VAL A 10 13.56 11.45 11.70
CA VAL A 10 12.75 11.99 10.60
C VAL A 10 11.43 12.54 11.15
N HIS A 11 11.19 13.83 10.95
CA HIS A 11 10.01 14.54 11.44
C HIS A 11 8.91 14.72 10.39
N THR A 12 9.14 14.30 9.14
CA THR A 12 8.11 14.34 8.09
C THR A 12 6.88 13.53 8.50
N PRO A 13 5.65 14.07 8.35
CA PRO A 13 4.44 13.29 8.59
C PRO A 13 4.37 12.07 7.67
N PRO A 14 3.91 10.92 8.17
CA PRO A 14 3.74 9.75 7.32
C PRO A 14 2.60 9.98 6.32
N LEU A 15 2.86 9.64 5.05
CA LEU A 15 1.87 9.75 3.99
C LEU A 15 1.00 8.49 3.94
N PRO A 16 -0.34 8.62 3.89
CA PRO A 16 -1.22 7.48 3.68
C PRO A 16 -0.87 6.74 2.39
N SER A 17 -0.75 5.43 2.48
CA SER A 17 -0.48 4.56 1.35
C SER A 17 -1.20 3.22 1.49
N ALA A 18 -1.36 2.53 0.37
CA ALA A 18 -1.98 1.22 0.29
C ALA A 18 -1.07 0.25 -0.46
N THR A 19 -0.98 -0.96 0.03
CA THR A 19 -0.18 -2.04 -0.56
C THR A 19 -1.02 -3.30 -0.62
N VAL A 20 -0.87 -4.07 -1.71
CA VAL A 20 -1.65 -5.29 -1.94
C VAL A 20 -0.73 -6.50 -1.96
N MET A 21 -1.05 -7.49 -1.15
CA MET A 21 -0.48 -8.82 -1.20
C MET A 21 -1.41 -9.70 -2.04
N LEU A 22 -1.07 -9.90 -3.32
CA LEU A 22 -1.82 -10.76 -4.23
C LEU A 22 -1.39 -12.20 -4.07
N LEU A 23 -2.34 -13.04 -3.71
CA LEU A 23 -2.13 -14.45 -3.47
C LEU A 23 -2.74 -15.30 -4.59
N ARG A 24 -2.17 -16.45 -4.84
CA ARG A 24 -2.78 -17.48 -5.67
C ARG A 24 -2.38 -18.87 -5.17
N ASP A 25 -3.28 -19.83 -5.38
CA ASP A 25 -2.92 -21.22 -5.21
C ASP A 25 -2.15 -21.74 -6.44
N ALA A 26 -1.14 -22.54 -6.19
CA ALA A 26 -0.36 -23.22 -7.21
C ALA A 26 -0.08 -24.66 -6.76
N PRO A 27 0.27 -25.57 -7.69
CA PRO A 27 0.56 -26.97 -7.33
C PRO A 27 1.64 -27.13 -6.25
N GLU A 28 2.60 -26.19 -6.19
CA GLU A 28 3.69 -26.18 -5.20
C GLU A 28 3.32 -25.49 -3.89
N GLY A 29 2.10 -24.94 -3.77
CA GLY A 29 1.61 -24.22 -2.61
C GLY A 29 1.23 -22.77 -2.89
N LEU A 30 0.93 -22.05 -1.84
CA LEU A 30 0.53 -20.65 -1.93
C LEU A 30 1.67 -19.78 -2.47
N GLN A 31 1.34 -18.93 -3.43
CA GLN A 31 2.27 -17.98 -4.04
C GLN A 31 1.79 -16.55 -3.80
N VAL A 32 2.74 -15.63 -3.67
CA VAL A 32 2.49 -14.20 -3.59
C VAL A 32 3.17 -13.48 -4.75
N LEU A 33 2.49 -12.48 -5.31
CA LEU A 33 3.05 -11.64 -6.36
C LEU A 33 4.03 -10.62 -5.76
N LEU A 34 5.25 -10.63 -6.26
CA LEU A 34 6.25 -9.60 -5.99
C LEU A 34 6.72 -8.97 -7.30
N MET A 35 6.89 -7.66 -7.27
CA MET A 35 7.51 -6.91 -8.36
C MET A 35 8.95 -6.58 -8.00
N ARG A 36 9.81 -6.53 -8.99
CA ARG A 36 11.18 -6.05 -8.80
C ARG A 36 11.25 -4.57 -9.15
N ARG A 37 11.67 -3.75 -8.19
CA ARG A 37 11.91 -2.32 -8.46
C ARG A 37 13.06 -2.18 -9.46
N HIS A 38 12.93 -1.19 -10.35
CA HIS A 38 13.99 -0.88 -11.30
C HIS A 38 15.28 -0.52 -10.56
N ALA A 39 16.42 -1.01 -11.04
CA ALA A 39 17.72 -0.79 -10.38
C ALA A 39 18.09 0.71 -10.27
N ALA A 40 17.58 1.56 -11.18
CA ALA A 40 17.75 3.01 -11.17
C ALA A 40 16.78 3.76 -10.26
N SER A 41 15.88 3.06 -9.54
CA SER A 41 14.97 3.71 -8.57
C SER A 41 15.78 4.35 -7.44
N GLY A 42 15.46 5.60 -7.11
CA GLY A 42 16.17 6.36 -6.08
C GLY A 42 16.01 5.81 -4.66
N VAL A 43 15.04 4.92 -4.43
CA VAL A 43 14.79 4.26 -3.14
C VAL A 43 14.72 2.76 -3.37
N LEU A 44 15.62 2.01 -2.71
CA LEU A 44 15.64 0.55 -2.71
C LEU A 44 15.55 -0.06 -4.13
N GLY A 45 16.32 0.46 -5.08
CA GLY A 45 16.39 -0.09 -6.44
C GLY A 45 16.83 -1.56 -6.44
N GLY A 46 16.18 -2.37 -7.28
CA GLY A 46 16.47 -3.80 -7.43
C GLY A 46 15.85 -4.71 -6.37
N VAL A 47 15.21 -4.21 -5.32
CA VAL A 47 14.48 -5.04 -4.34
C VAL A 47 13.12 -5.46 -4.86
N HIS A 48 12.60 -6.55 -4.31
CA HIS A 48 11.24 -7.02 -4.59
C HIS A 48 10.25 -6.34 -3.65
N VAL A 49 9.14 -5.89 -4.20
CA VAL A 49 8.08 -5.18 -3.49
C VAL A 49 6.70 -5.68 -3.89
N PHE A 50 5.73 -5.49 -3.01
CA PHE A 50 4.33 -5.64 -3.36
C PHE A 50 3.84 -4.43 -4.18
N PRO A 51 2.82 -4.61 -5.03
CA PRO A 51 2.17 -3.47 -5.66
C PRO A 51 1.54 -2.54 -4.62
N GLY A 52 1.71 -1.24 -4.82
CA GLY A 52 1.17 -0.24 -3.91
C GLY A 52 1.81 1.12 -4.06
N GLY A 53 1.23 2.09 -3.39
CA GLY A 53 1.70 3.47 -3.39
C GLY A 53 0.90 4.39 -2.47
N LYS A 54 1.31 5.65 -2.45
CA LYS A 54 0.61 6.69 -1.69
C LYS A 54 -0.74 7.05 -2.32
N LEU A 55 -1.63 7.62 -1.50
CA LEU A 55 -2.85 8.21 -2.01
C LEU A 55 -2.52 9.37 -2.94
N ASP A 56 -3.22 9.44 -4.07
CA ASP A 56 -3.25 10.61 -4.92
C ASP A 56 -4.40 11.56 -4.51
N PRO A 57 -4.29 12.88 -4.78
CA PRO A 57 -5.40 13.80 -4.55
C PRO A 57 -6.69 13.36 -5.23
N ASP A 58 -6.61 12.72 -6.39
CA ASP A 58 -7.77 12.22 -7.13
C ASP A 58 -8.47 11.07 -6.40
N ASP A 59 -7.75 10.24 -5.66
CA ASP A 59 -8.36 9.19 -4.84
C ASP A 59 -9.28 9.77 -3.75
N LEU A 60 -8.96 10.98 -3.27
CA LEU A 60 -9.75 11.70 -2.26
C LEU A 60 -10.86 12.57 -2.85
N ALA A 61 -10.64 13.11 -4.07
CA ALA A 61 -11.55 14.06 -4.70
C ALA A 61 -12.83 13.40 -5.24
N HIS A 62 -12.78 12.11 -5.51
CA HIS A 62 -13.93 11.34 -5.99
C HIS A 62 -14.44 10.43 -4.86
N PRO A 63 -15.39 10.92 -4.03
CA PRO A 63 -16.05 10.02 -3.09
C PRO A 63 -16.70 8.90 -3.91
N SER A 64 -16.08 7.75 -3.89
CA SER A 64 -16.57 6.61 -4.65
C SER A 64 -17.75 6.01 -3.91
N PRO A 65 -18.93 5.99 -4.51
CA PRO A 65 -20.05 5.21 -3.99
C PRO A 65 -19.78 3.71 -4.04
N ASP A 66 -18.67 3.31 -4.68
CA ASP A 66 -18.37 1.92 -5.00
C ASP A 66 -17.63 1.17 -3.89
N VAL A 67 -17.24 1.85 -2.81
CA VAL A 67 -16.65 1.20 -1.64
C VAL A 67 -17.73 0.93 -0.60
N PRO A 68 -18.17 -0.33 -0.42
CA PRO A 68 -19.22 -0.67 0.54
C PRO A 68 -18.85 -0.25 1.97
N ALA A 69 -19.81 0.21 2.74
CA ALA A 69 -19.62 0.61 4.13
C ALA A 69 -19.01 -0.50 5.00
N ALA A 70 -19.32 -1.76 4.71
CA ALA A 70 -18.73 -2.90 5.40
C ALA A 70 -17.20 -2.97 5.24
N LEU A 71 -16.67 -2.60 4.07
CA LEU A 71 -15.23 -2.55 3.83
C LEU A 71 -14.57 -1.42 4.61
N LEU A 72 -15.22 -0.25 4.68
CA LEU A 72 -14.71 0.87 5.48
C LEU A 72 -14.61 0.49 6.96
N THR A 73 -15.61 -0.20 7.48
CA THR A 73 -15.62 -0.71 8.85
C THR A 73 -14.54 -1.78 9.08
N ALA A 74 -14.26 -2.60 8.06
CA ALA A 74 -13.26 -3.67 8.15
C ALA A 74 -11.82 -3.17 8.39
N LEU A 75 -11.52 -1.91 8.06
CA LEU A 75 -10.23 -1.30 8.40
C LEU A 75 -10.01 -1.19 9.91
N ALA A 76 -11.08 -1.18 10.71
CA ALA A 76 -11.03 -1.10 12.17
C ALA A 76 -10.24 0.11 12.70
N GLU A 77 -10.32 1.24 12.00
CA GLU A 77 -9.67 2.50 12.35
C GLU A 77 -10.72 3.58 12.60
N PRO A 78 -11.28 3.69 13.81
CA PRO A 78 -12.40 4.61 14.09
C PRO A 78 -12.03 6.09 13.96
N ALA A 79 -10.75 6.43 14.03
CA ALA A 79 -10.26 7.79 13.82
C ALA A 79 -10.07 8.16 12.33
N LEU A 80 -10.16 7.18 11.43
CA LEU A 80 -10.01 7.41 10.00
C LEU A 80 -11.36 7.85 9.41
N ASP A 81 -11.36 8.99 8.71
CA ASP A 81 -12.58 9.45 8.03
C ASP A 81 -12.95 8.53 6.84
N ALA A 82 -14.23 8.50 6.51
CA ALA A 82 -14.76 7.61 5.49
C ALA A 82 -14.17 7.89 4.10
N ALA A 83 -13.87 9.15 3.77
CA ALA A 83 -13.28 9.51 2.49
C ALA A 83 -11.85 8.96 2.35
N THR A 84 -11.03 9.10 3.38
CA THR A 84 -9.67 8.54 3.40
C THR A 84 -9.70 7.02 3.40
N ALA A 85 -10.62 6.40 4.14
CA ALA A 85 -10.80 4.95 4.14
C ALA A 85 -11.14 4.43 2.73
N ALA A 86 -12.10 5.05 2.04
CA ALA A 86 -12.43 4.70 0.67
C ALA A 86 -11.25 4.91 -0.28
N ALA A 87 -10.53 6.04 -0.16
CA ALA A 87 -9.38 6.35 -0.98
C ALA A 87 -8.26 5.31 -0.85
N LEU A 88 -8.06 4.70 0.32
CA LEU A 88 -7.10 3.61 0.52
C LEU A 88 -7.42 2.38 -0.33
N TYR A 89 -8.70 1.97 -0.38
CA TYR A 89 -9.13 0.88 -1.27
C TYR A 89 -8.95 1.22 -2.74
N LEU A 90 -9.31 2.45 -3.12
CA LEU A 90 -9.16 2.91 -4.51
C LEU A 90 -7.69 3.00 -4.93
N ALA A 91 -6.82 3.48 -4.05
CA ALA A 91 -5.39 3.53 -4.30
C ALA A 91 -4.81 2.11 -4.46
N ALA A 92 -5.25 1.15 -3.66
CA ALA A 92 -4.84 -0.24 -3.79
C ALA A 92 -5.18 -0.82 -5.18
N VAL A 93 -6.40 -0.58 -5.65
CA VAL A 93 -6.85 -1.01 -6.99
C VAL A 93 -6.07 -0.28 -8.09
N ARG A 94 -5.95 1.03 -8.00
CA ARG A 94 -5.27 1.87 -8.98
C ARG A 94 -3.80 1.50 -9.12
N GLU A 95 -3.06 1.45 -8.02
CA GLU A 95 -1.64 1.13 -8.02
C GLU A 95 -1.37 -0.28 -8.57
N THR A 96 -2.19 -1.26 -8.20
CA THR A 96 -2.06 -2.62 -8.77
C THR A 96 -2.28 -2.63 -10.27
N TRP A 97 -3.23 -1.86 -10.76
CA TRP A 97 -3.44 -1.73 -12.20
C TRP A 97 -2.26 -1.03 -12.89
N GLU A 98 -1.81 0.10 -12.36
CA GLU A 98 -0.71 0.89 -12.94
C GLU A 98 0.60 0.11 -12.97
N GLU A 99 0.90 -0.63 -11.91
CA GLU A 99 2.19 -1.31 -11.76
C GLU A 99 2.21 -2.73 -12.35
N CYS A 100 1.10 -3.46 -12.29
CA CYS A 100 1.03 -4.87 -12.69
C CYS A 100 0.09 -5.14 -13.87
N GLY A 101 -0.77 -4.20 -14.24
CA GLY A 101 -1.82 -4.41 -15.26
C GLY A 101 -2.93 -5.35 -14.79
N LEU A 102 -3.05 -5.60 -13.49
CA LEU A 102 -4.08 -6.45 -12.91
C LEU A 102 -5.23 -5.62 -12.35
N ARG A 103 -6.45 -5.94 -12.78
CA ARG A 103 -7.67 -5.29 -12.29
C ARG A 103 -8.21 -6.06 -11.09
N LEU A 104 -8.34 -5.36 -9.96
CA LEU A 104 -8.93 -5.89 -8.75
C LEU A 104 -10.32 -5.30 -8.56
N ASP A 105 -11.22 -6.13 -8.07
CA ASP A 105 -12.48 -5.63 -7.49
C ASP A 105 -12.20 -5.15 -6.06
N VAL A 106 -12.71 -3.99 -5.71
CA VAL A 106 -12.64 -3.45 -4.36
C VAL A 106 -13.13 -4.46 -3.32
N ALA A 107 -14.20 -5.20 -3.65
CA ALA A 107 -14.78 -6.22 -2.76
C ALA A 107 -13.85 -7.42 -2.51
N SER A 108 -12.82 -7.61 -3.32
CA SER A 108 -11.83 -8.68 -3.13
C SER A 108 -10.71 -8.32 -2.16
N LEU A 109 -10.64 -7.07 -1.72
CA LEU A 109 -9.58 -6.58 -0.84
C LEU A 109 -9.96 -6.78 0.62
N TRP A 110 -9.09 -7.51 1.35
CA TRP A 110 -9.21 -7.68 2.80
C TRP A 110 -8.12 -6.88 3.51
N PRO A 111 -8.48 -5.97 4.43
CA PRO A 111 -7.50 -5.32 5.30
C PRO A 111 -6.75 -6.36 6.13
N TRP A 112 -5.43 -6.26 6.14
CA TRP A 112 -4.59 -7.21 6.86
C TRP A 112 -3.80 -6.55 7.98
N SER A 113 -3.04 -5.50 7.68
CA SER A 113 -2.21 -4.83 8.67
C SER A 113 -1.98 -3.36 8.32
N ARG A 114 -1.50 -2.61 9.29
CA ARG A 114 -1.08 -1.23 9.15
C ARG A 114 0.34 -1.07 9.66
N TRP A 115 1.18 -0.42 8.86
CA TRP A 115 2.56 -0.14 9.19
C TRP A 115 2.87 1.32 8.99
N ILE A 116 3.44 1.95 10.02
CA ILE A 116 3.92 3.33 9.94
C ILE A 116 5.44 3.29 9.93
N THR A 117 6.06 3.91 8.93
CA THR A 117 7.52 4.00 8.85
C THR A 117 8.07 4.61 10.13
N PRO A 118 9.01 3.97 10.82
CA PRO A 118 9.59 4.51 12.03
C PRO A 118 10.32 5.82 11.76
N ARG A 119 10.44 6.65 12.79
CA ARG A 119 11.19 7.89 12.71
C ARG A 119 12.68 7.65 12.67
N GLN A 120 13.16 6.55 13.27
CA GLN A 120 14.57 6.22 13.42
C GLN A 120 14.73 4.72 13.74
N PRO A 121 15.70 4.01 13.18
CA PRO A 121 16.51 4.42 12.02
C PRO A 121 15.68 4.41 10.73
N SER A 122 16.09 5.17 9.72
CA SER A 122 15.40 5.22 8.43
C SER A 122 16.36 5.05 7.26
N VAL A 123 15.84 4.47 6.17
CA VAL A 123 16.56 4.36 4.89
C VAL A 123 16.23 5.50 3.93
N THR A 124 15.28 6.35 4.32
CA THR A 124 14.81 7.48 3.53
C THR A 124 14.15 8.52 4.43
N ASN A 125 14.13 9.78 3.99
CA ASN A 125 13.40 10.85 4.68
C ASN A 125 11.88 10.77 4.44
N LYS A 126 11.42 9.88 3.57
CA LYS A 126 9.99 9.66 3.33
C LYS A 126 9.45 8.68 4.36
N ARG A 127 8.30 9.01 4.92
CA ARG A 127 7.57 8.14 5.81
C ARG A 127 6.20 7.84 5.23
N PHE A 128 5.74 6.61 5.43
CA PHE A 128 4.44 6.15 4.96
C PHE A 128 3.65 5.55 6.12
N ASP A 129 2.36 5.76 6.07
CA ASP A 129 1.36 5.10 6.90
C ASP A 129 0.59 4.14 5.99
N THR A 130 1.08 2.91 5.91
CA THR A 130 0.66 1.94 4.90
C THR A 130 -0.37 0.97 5.45
N ARG A 131 -1.49 0.82 4.74
CA ARG A 131 -2.45 -0.27 4.93
C ARG A 131 -2.14 -1.36 3.93
N PHE A 132 -1.98 -2.57 4.45
CA PHE A 132 -1.77 -3.77 3.65
C PHE A 132 -3.10 -4.49 3.47
N PHE A 133 -3.43 -4.78 2.21
CA PHE A 133 -4.58 -5.58 1.83
C PHE A 133 -4.14 -6.93 1.29
N VAL A 134 -4.96 -7.94 1.50
CA VAL A 134 -4.80 -9.25 0.87
C VAL A 134 -5.89 -9.42 -0.17
N ALA A 135 -5.53 -9.95 -1.33
CA ALA A 135 -6.46 -10.34 -2.39
C ALA A 135 -6.01 -11.67 -3.01
N ALA A 136 -6.96 -12.45 -3.54
CA ALA A 136 -6.71 -13.75 -4.17
C ALA A 136 -7.44 -13.86 -5.51
#